data_d7748b388fd6e74eebcb0f57dbaa9144
#
_entry.id   d7748b388fd6e74eebcb0f57dbaa9144
#
_cell.length_a   1.000
_cell.length_b   1.000
_cell.length_c   1.000
_cell.angle_alpha   90.00
_cell.angle_beta   90.00
_cell.angle_gamma   90.00
#
_symmetry.space_group_name_H-M   'P 1'
#
loop_
_entity.id
_entity.type
_entity.pdbx_description
1 polymer ?
#
loop_
_entity_poly.entity_id
_entity_poly.type
_entity_poly.pdbx_seq_one_letter_code
_entity_poly.pdbx_strand_id
1 'polypeptide(L)'
;MRHFTQKALPNAARCVILKGYGFVKNSESVTYVKKEWFFDRYCGQQFAALVEDGKLAEFSAEKESCGDIVGNIYKGRVTNVLSGMNAAFISCGLAKNCYLSMEETYTDYTKYDGTPVETNAKPLNLKVGDELIVQVSKPPRGNKGAKVTTHLSFVGKHIIYLPKTDFLGISRKITDEREREKLLKIADKMRGASKNEGFIVRTQAPFATQKQLKTEADYLKKLYAQMLKTAADAPVGAVLYEDEELPVRIMRDSFGDELVAIRVGDAELYQRLHALIKLRGDVPERKLVKYTGERSMFKEYGIMSHIYDAARPTVSLDNGGYLVIDHTEAMTVIDVNTGSYVGETSLEETVFAVNMEAAREIARQVRLRNIGGIVVVDFIDMTKEEHKLAVTEELTKRLSQDKAKCNVLPMSELCLTQFTRKRVGNEAFSYLVKPCAHCGGTGEVHDDIFVVMQIRSAILDCFADGYTSALVECNEGIMRKILSEGMFSIEVKTRWRDKRVYFVPHKTYKEQFFTVRGDTATVLHLPDKAQILY
;
A
#
# COMPACT_ATOMS: atom_id res chain seq x y z
N MET A 1 -31.83 -45.71 9.19
CA MET A 1 -30.92 -46.53 10.03
C MET A 1 -29.73 -46.95 9.22
N ARG A 2 -28.58 -46.37 9.43
CA ARG A 2 -27.23 -46.95 9.20
C ARG A 2 -26.24 -46.01 9.93
N HIS A 3 -25.70 -46.56 11.04
CA HIS A 3 -24.63 -45.97 11.82
C HIS A 3 -23.34 -45.92 11.00
N PHE A 4 -22.62 -44.81 11.05
CA PHE A 4 -21.20 -44.77 10.73
C PHE A 4 -20.42 -44.37 11.96
N THR A 5 -19.65 -45.30 12.45
CA THR A 5 -18.74 -45.23 13.58
C THR A 5 -17.48 -44.46 13.18
N GLN A 6 -17.11 -43.48 14.01
CA GLN A 6 -15.79 -42.83 13.99
C GLN A 6 -14.69 -43.86 14.32
N LYS A 7 -13.69 -43.95 13.45
CA LYS A 7 -12.42 -44.61 13.77
C LYS A 7 -11.35 -43.51 14.01
N ALA A 8 -10.84 -43.52 15.22
CA ALA A 8 -9.68 -42.76 15.64
C ALA A 8 -8.41 -43.30 14.99
N LEU A 9 -7.52 -42.42 14.54
CA LEU A 9 -6.17 -42.72 14.11
C LEU A 9 -5.15 -42.38 15.21
N PRO A 10 -4.10 -43.20 15.39
CA PRO A 10 -3.21 -43.07 16.55
C PRO A 10 -2.05 -42.07 16.29
N ASN A 11 -1.73 -41.32 17.34
CA ASN A 11 -0.51 -40.56 17.51
C ASN A 11 0.72 -41.48 17.57
N ALA A 12 1.70 -41.26 16.69
CA ALA A 12 3.10 -41.56 16.97
C ALA A 12 4.04 -40.84 15.99
N ALA A 13 4.57 -39.69 16.37
CA ALA A 13 5.77 -39.12 15.77
C ALA A 13 6.89 -39.17 16.82
N ARG A 14 7.85 -40.05 16.59
CA ARG A 14 9.07 -40.20 17.39
C ARG A 14 9.95 -38.97 17.24
N CYS A 15 10.29 -38.37 18.37
CA CYS A 15 11.29 -37.34 18.53
C CYS A 15 12.70 -37.96 18.43
N VAL A 16 13.52 -37.52 17.47
CA VAL A 16 14.95 -37.82 17.44
C VAL A 16 15.67 -36.69 18.16
N ILE A 17 16.25 -37.01 19.31
CA ILE A 17 17.04 -36.09 20.12
C ILE A 17 18.46 -36.07 19.57
N LEU A 18 18.92 -34.91 19.06
CA LEU A 18 20.35 -34.61 18.90
C LEU A 18 20.81 -33.83 20.12
N LYS A 19 21.71 -34.45 20.88
CA LYS A 19 22.41 -33.83 22.03
C LYS A 19 23.50 -32.90 21.55
N GLY A 20 23.57 -31.74 22.21
CA GLY A 20 24.81 -31.00 22.42
C GLY A 20 24.80 -29.56 21.92
N TYR A 21 24.43 -28.63 22.80
CA TYR A 21 25.12 -27.39 23.11
C TYR A 21 24.35 -26.70 24.23
N GLY A 22 25.05 -26.29 25.28
CA GLY A 22 24.46 -25.75 26.49
C GLY A 22 23.78 -24.41 26.29
N PHE A 23 22.51 -24.36 26.67
CA PHE A 23 21.71 -23.14 26.70
C PHE A 23 21.38 -22.76 28.15
N VAL A 24 21.66 -21.50 28.46
CA VAL A 24 21.15 -20.82 29.66
C VAL A 24 19.62 -20.74 29.50
N LYS A 25 18.88 -21.32 30.45
CA LYS A 25 17.41 -21.28 30.52
C LYS A 25 16.94 -19.88 30.86
N ASN A 26 16.35 -19.17 29.88
CA ASN A 26 15.21 -18.31 30.11
C ASN A 26 14.04 -18.91 29.32
N SER A 27 13.04 -19.44 30.04
CA SER A 27 11.89 -20.16 29.49
C SER A 27 10.79 -19.17 29.08
N GLU A 28 10.98 -18.48 27.97
CA GLU A 28 9.89 -18.03 27.15
C GLU A 28 9.83 -18.93 25.92
N SER A 29 8.75 -19.67 25.76
CA SER A 29 8.49 -20.47 24.58
C SER A 29 8.39 -19.55 23.38
N VAL A 30 9.45 -19.49 22.58
CA VAL A 30 9.44 -18.79 21.29
C VAL A 30 8.49 -19.56 20.39
N THR A 31 7.26 -19.08 20.29
CA THR A 31 6.26 -19.60 19.35
C THR A 31 6.69 -19.11 17.96
N TYR A 32 7.24 -20.00 17.15
CA TYR A 32 7.62 -19.67 15.77
C TYR A 32 6.36 -19.53 14.91
N VAL A 33 6.13 -18.33 14.37
CA VAL A 33 5.07 -18.04 13.41
C VAL A 33 5.39 -18.78 12.10
N LYS A 34 4.47 -19.64 11.64
CA LYS A 34 4.63 -20.35 10.35
C LYS A 34 4.33 -19.41 9.21
N LYS A 35 5.31 -19.18 8.33
CA LYS A 35 5.19 -18.29 7.18
C LYS A 35 5.14 -19.07 5.88
N GLU A 36 4.16 -18.80 5.05
CA GLU A 36 4.03 -19.35 3.70
C GLU A 36 3.85 -18.21 2.69
N TRP A 37 4.66 -18.21 1.62
CA TRP A 37 4.50 -17.31 0.49
C TRP A 37 3.74 -17.98 -0.63
N PHE A 38 2.85 -17.22 -1.28
CA PHE A 38 2.09 -17.61 -2.46
C PHE A 38 2.36 -16.62 -3.56
N PHE A 39 2.86 -17.10 -4.70
CA PHE A 39 3.11 -16.29 -5.88
C PHE A 39 2.28 -16.82 -7.05
N ASP A 40 1.61 -15.92 -7.75
CA ASP A 40 0.85 -16.24 -8.94
C ASP A 40 0.95 -15.15 -9.98
N ARG A 41 0.68 -15.49 -11.24
CA ARG A 41 0.75 -14.58 -12.37
C ARG A 41 -0.42 -14.85 -13.32
N TYR A 42 -1.29 -13.88 -13.51
CA TYR A 42 -2.39 -13.96 -14.47
C TYR A 42 -2.95 -12.57 -14.80
N CYS A 43 -3.62 -12.43 -15.95
CA CYS A 43 -4.20 -11.17 -16.44
C CYS A 43 -3.18 -10.01 -16.53
N GLY A 44 -1.91 -10.30 -16.86
CA GLY A 44 -0.83 -9.30 -16.91
C GLY A 44 -0.48 -8.68 -15.55
N GLN A 45 -0.76 -9.40 -14.47
CA GLN A 45 -0.46 -9.00 -13.10
C GLN A 45 0.35 -10.09 -12.40
N GLN A 46 1.27 -9.67 -11.54
CA GLN A 46 1.96 -10.52 -10.58
C GLN A 46 1.35 -10.33 -9.20
N PHE A 47 1.09 -11.42 -8.50
CA PHE A 47 0.51 -11.41 -7.17
C PHE A 47 1.43 -12.11 -6.18
N ALA A 48 1.52 -11.54 -4.98
CA ALA A 48 2.23 -12.13 -3.86
C ALA A 48 1.38 -12.02 -2.59
N ALA A 49 1.26 -13.12 -1.86
CA ALA A 49 0.54 -13.19 -0.60
C ALA A 49 1.39 -13.90 0.46
N LEU A 50 1.51 -13.29 1.64
CA LEU A 50 2.12 -13.89 2.82
C LEU A 50 1.02 -14.33 3.78
N VAL A 51 1.04 -15.61 4.12
CA VAL A 51 0.17 -16.19 5.14
C VAL A 51 1.00 -16.51 6.38
N GLU A 52 0.60 -15.98 7.53
CA GLU A 52 1.19 -16.21 8.84
C GLU A 52 0.16 -16.94 9.71
N ASP A 53 0.49 -18.15 10.19
CA ASP A 53 -0.40 -19.01 11.00
C ASP A 53 -1.84 -19.14 10.44
N GLY A 54 -1.96 -19.25 9.11
CA GLY A 54 -3.25 -19.39 8.41
C GLY A 54 -4.00 -18.09 8.13
N LYS A 55 -3.53 -16.93 8.59
CA LYS A 55 -4.11 -15.60 8.30
C LYS A 55 -3.27 -14.84 7.27
N LEU A 56 -3.92 -14.19 6.31
CA LEU A 56 -3.23 -13.33 5.34
C LEU A 56 -2.62 -12.11 6.04
N ALA A 57 -1.30 -11.96 5.96
CA ALA A 57 -0.54 -10.91 6.63
C ALA A 57 -0.02 -9.82 5.67
N GLU A 58 0.35 -10.19 4.44
CA GLU A 58 0.78 -9.24 3.40
C GLU A 58 0.17 -9.65 2.06
N PHE A 59 -0.22 -8.66 1.26
CA PHE A 59 -0.66 -8.87 -0.12
C PHE A 59 -0.09 -7.77 -1.01
N SER A 60 0.38 -8.15 -2.19
CA SER A 60 0.90 -7.24 -3.20
C SER A 60 0.43 -7.66 -4.58
N ALA A 61 0.11 -6.67 -5.41
CA ALA A 61 -0.22 -6.86 -6.82
C ALA A 61 0.53 -5.82 -7.65
N GLU A 62 1.19 -6.27 -8.72
CA GLU A 62 1.93 -5.40 -9.63
C GLU A 62 1.63 -5.76 -11.08
N LYS A 63 1.55 -4.76 -11.96
CA LYS A 63 1.41 -4.98 -13.40
C LYS A 63 2.74 -5.46 -13.99
N GLU A 64 2.71 -6.49 -14.82
CA GLU A 64 3.91 -6.97 -15.54
C GLU A 64 4.50 -5.91 -16.48
N SER A 65 3.64 -5.14 -17.16
CA SER A 65 4.06 -4.14 -18.16
C SER A 65 4.53 -2.81 -17.58
N CYS A 66 4.25 -2.55 -16.31
CA CYS A 66 4.53 -1.28 -15.62
C CYS A 66 4.85 -1.54 -14.16
N GLY A 67 5.66 -2.58 -13.83
CA GLY A 67 6.04 -2.94 -12.47
C GLY A 67 6.32 -1.73 -11.57
N ASP A 68 6.53 -1.89 -10.31
CA ASP A 68 6.94 -0.77 -9.45
C ASP A 68 8.22 -0.16 -10.05
N ILE A 69 8.11 1.08 -10.58
CA ILE A 69 9.27 1.76 -11.18
C ILE A 69 10.28 2.24 -10.13
N VAL A 70 9.97 2.08 -8.83
CA VAL A 70 10.89 2.41 -7.74
C VAL A 70 12.10 1.49 -7.80
N GLY A 71 13.29 2.09 -7.77
CA GLY A 71 14.55 1.37 -7.97
C GLY A 71 15.07 1.40 -9.40
N ASN A 72 14.20 1.59 -10.41
CA ASN A 72 14.62 1.68 -11.80
C ASN A 72 15.49 2.91 -12.05
N ILE A 73 16.48 2.73 -12.91
CA ILE A 73 17.44 3.78 -13.27
C ILE A 73 17.20 4.18 -14.73
N TYR A 74 17.13 5.48 -14.96
CA TYR A 74 16.84 6.06 -16.27
C TYR A 74 17.95 7.04 -16.70
N LYS A 75 18.16 7.20 -18.01
CA LYS A 75 18.84 8.34 -18.57
C LYS A 75 17.84 9.48 -18.75
N GLY A 76 17.92 10.51 -17.91
CA GLY A 76 17.00 11.63 -17.90
C GLY A 76 17.64 12.91 -18.44
N ARG A 77 16.80 13.86 -18.89
CA ARG A 77 17.23 15.21 -19.31
C ARG A 77 16.50 16.25 -18.46
N VAL A 78 17.23 17.24 -17.97
CA VAL A 78 16.68 18.37 -17.23
C VAL A 78 15.79 19.20 -18.16
N THR A 79 14.51 19.30 -17.84
CA THR A 79 13.53 20.10 -18.59
C THR A 79 13.29 21.46 -17.97
N ASN A 80 13.40 21.58 -16.67
CA ASN A 80 13.21 22.83 -15.94
C ASN A 80 13.97 22.82 -14.61
N VAL A 81 14.47 23.98 -14.17
CA VAL A 81 15.12 24.19 -12.88
C VAL A 81 14.37 25.28 -12.13
N LEU A 82 13.89 24.96 -10.94
CA LEU A 82 13.12 25.86 -10.07
C LEU A 82 13.95 26.27 -8.85
N SER A 83 14.66 27.37 -8.98
CA SER A 83 15.55 27.89 -7.91
C SER A 83 14.78 28.17 -6.61
N GLY A 84 13.55 28.71 -6.68
CA GLY A 84 12.73 28.98 -5.51
C GLY A 84 12.22 27.75 -4.76
N MET A 85 12.20 26.59 -5.41
CA MET A 85 11.80 25.31 -4.81
C MET A 85 13.00 24.38 -4.53
N ASN A 86 14.20 24.81 -4.83
CA ASN A 86 15.42 24.01 -4.73
C ASN A 86 15.27 22.63 -5.42
N ALA A 87 14.73 22.62 -6.65
CA ALA A 87 14.36 21.41 -7.37
C ALA A 87 14.51 21.54 -8.89
N ALA A 88 14.63 20.41 -9.57
CA ALA A 88 14.59 20.29 -11.02
C ALA A 88 13.54 19.27 -11.49
N PHE A 89 13.00 19.47 -12.69
CA PHE A 89 12.18 18.49 -13.38
C PHE A 89 12.99 17.77 -14.44
N ILE A 90 12.87 16.44 -14.46
CA ILE A 90 13.64 15.54 -15.30
C ILE A 90 12.71 14.75 -16.20
N SER A 91 12.93 14.80 -17.51
CA SER A 91 12.26 13.92 -18.48
C SER A 91 12.99 12.57 -18.52
N CYS A 92 12.30 11.51 -18.10
CA CYS A 92 12.81 10.13 -18.04
C CYS A 92 12.04 9.19 -19.00
N GLY A 93 11.32 9.71 -20.00
CA GLY A 93 10.48 8.89 -20.88
C GLY A 93 9.18 8.39 -20.22
N LEU A 94 8.91 8.78 -18.98
CA LEU A 94 7.67 8.48 -18.27
C LEU A 94 6.55 9.45 -18.66
N ALA A 95 5.29 9.09 -18.38
CA ALA A 95 4.12 9.91 -18.72
C ALA A 95 4.15 11.34 -18.13
N LYS A 96 4.89 11.54 -17.04
CA LYS A 96 5.09 12.84 -16.38
C LYS A 96 6.57 13.04 -16.06
N ASN A 97 7.04 14.30 -16.11
CA ASN A 97 8.38 14.63 -15.69
C ASN A 97 8.60 14.27 -14.21
N CYS A 98 9.78 13.73 -13.93
CA CYS A 98 10.19 13.34 -12.59
C CYS A 98 10.65 14.56 -11.79
N TYR A 99 10.43 14.53 -10.48
CA TYR A 99 10.87 15.56 -9.55
C TYR A 99 12.20 15.14 -8.91
N LEU A 100 13.22 15.99 -9.06
CA LEU A 100 14.52 15.86 -8.42
C LEU A 100 14.71 17.03 -7.45
N SER A 101 14.80 16.74 -6.15
CA SER A 101 15.22 17.74 -5.15
C SER A 101 16.72 17.98 -5.28
N MET A 102 17.18 19.23 -5.20
CA MET A 102 18.62 19.53 -5.24
C MET A 102 19.37 18.87 -4.05
N GLU A 103 18.70 18.63 -2.94
CA GLU A 103 19.23 17.83 -1.84
C GLU A 103 19.52 16.37 -2.21
N GLU A 104 18.80 15.81 -3.17
CA GLU A 104 19.06 14.46 -3.70
C GLU A 104 20.23 14.42 -4.70
N THR A 105 20.89 15.53 -4.93
CA THR A 105 22.12 15.64 -5.73
C THR A 105 23.39 15.74 -4.87
N TYR A 106 23.24 15.91 -3.56
CA TYR A 106 24.35 15.87 -2.59
C TYR A 106 24.63 14.42 -2.15
N THR A 107 25.86 14.17 -1.73
CA THR A 107 26.23 12.93 -1.06
C THR A 107 25.82 12.98 0.44
N ASP A 108 24.54 13.22 0.72
CA ASP A 108 24.02 13.22 2.09
C ASP A 108 23.59 11.81 2.53
N TYR A 109 24.38 11.18 3.38
CA TYR A 109 24.16 9.83 3.87
C TYR A 109 23.30 9.74 5.14
N THR A 110 22.90 10.84 5.70
CA THR A 110 21.99 10.86 6.86
C THR A 110 20.67 10.13 6.56
N LYS A 111 20.28 10.04 5.29
CA LYS A 111 19.06 9.36 4.84
C LYS A 111 19.08 7.84 5.00
N TYR A 112 20.24 7.22 5.04
CA TYR A 112 20.40 5.76 5.10
C TYR A 112 20.43 5.20 6.52
N ASP A 113 21.11 5.88 7.45
CA ASP A 113 21.25 5.43 8.83
C ASP A 113 20.79 6.44 9.89
N GLY A 114 20.55 7.70 9.49
CA GLY A 114 20.14 8.79 10.37
C GLY A 114 21.28 9.42 11.15
N THR A 115 22.54 9.07 10.83
CA THR A 115 23.71 9.73 11.39
C THR A 115 24.05 10.95 10.54
N PRO A 116 24.18 12.16 11.10
CA PRO A 116 24.61 13.33 10.35
C PRO A 116 26.04 13.10 9.86
N VAL A 117 26.25 13.18 8.54
CA VAL A 117 27.59 13.21 7.96
C VAL A 117 27.80 14.63 7.45
N GLU A 118 28.80 15.34 7.96
CA GLU A 118 29.19 16.62 7.43
C GLU A 118 29.74 16.42 6.01
N THR A 119 28.98 16.80 5.01
CA THR A 119 29.43 16.74 3.63
C THR A 119 29.79 18.15 3.17
N ASN A 120 31.03 18.32 2.72
CA ASN A 120 31.47 19.52 1.96
C ASN A 120 31.04 19.47 0.48
N ALA A 121 30.13 18.58 0.13
CA ALA A 121 29.67 18.41 -1.24
C ALA A 121 28.72 19.55 -1.63
N LYS A 122 29.05 20.24 -2.72
CA LYS A 122 28.17 21.26 -3.32
C LYS A 122 27.09 20.58 -4.16
N PRO A 123 25.86 21.17 -4.26
CA PRO A 123 24.82 20.66 -5.14
C PRO A 123 25.31 20.68 -6.59
N LEU A 124 24.80 19.78 -7.43
CA LEU A 124 25.01 19.85 -8.85
C LEU A 124 24.40 21.16 -9.38
N ASN A 125 25.19 21.96 -10.09
CA ASN A 125 24.68 23.14 -10.76
C ASN A 125 24.01 22.72 -12.07
N LEU A 126 22.73 22.32 -11.99
CA LEU A 126 21.97 21.81 -13.12
C LEU A 126 21.49 22.94 -14.03
N LYS A 127 21.57 22.69 -15.33
CA LYS A 127 21.04 23.56 -16.40
C LYS A 127 20.01 22.78 -17.21
N VAL A 128 19.06 23.51 -17.78
CA VAL A 128 18.10 22.93 -18.74
C VAL A 128 18.88 22.35 -19.92
N GLY A 129 18.57 21.10 -20.26
CA GLY A 129 19.26 20.32 -21.29
C GLY A 129 20.31 19.33 -20.76
N ASP A 130 20.77 19.46 -19.52
CA ASP A 130 21.75 18.54 -18.95
C ASP A 130 21.17 17.10 -18.89
N GLU A 131 22.02 16.12 -19.21
CA GLU A 131 21.69 14.70 -19.14
C GLU A 131 22.21 14.10 -17.85
N LEU A 132 21.36 13.35 -17.14
CA LEU A 132 21.66 12.75 -15.85
C LEU A 132 21.24 11.28 -15.83
N ILE A 133 21.97 10.47 -15.07
CA ILE A 133 21.50 9.14 -14.65
C ILE A 133 20.78 9.32 -13.32
N VAL A 134 19.51 8.94 -13.29
CA VAL A 134 18.65 9.11 -12.12
C VAL A 134 17.93 7.81 -11.77
N GLN A 135 17.77 7.56 -10.47
CA GLN A 135 17.03 6.43 -9.93
C GLN A 135 15.72 6.90 -9.32
N VAL A 136 14.64 6.16 -9.55
CA VAL A 136 13.34 6.47 -8.95
C VAL A 136 13.35 6.08 -7.47
N SER A 137 13.13 7.06 -6.60
CA SER A 137 13.07 6.89 -5.14
C SER A 137 11.65 6.79 -4.59
N LYS A 138 10.66 7.37 -5.30
CA LYS A 138 9.22 7.27 -4.95
C LYS A 138 8.37 7.23 -6.21
N PRO A 139 7.28 6.45 -6.22
CA PRO A 139 6.40 6.33 -7.38
C PRO A 139 5.63 7.65 -7.62
N PRO A 140 5.08 7.85 -8.84
CA PRO A 140 4.19 8.97 -9.12
C PRO A 140 2.92 8.88 -8.26
N ARG A 141 2.33 10.02 -7.88
CA ARG A 141 1.11 10.05 -7.07
C ARG A 141 0.17 11.14 -7.54
N GLY A 142 -1.06 10.77 -7.90
CA GLY A 142 -2.06 11.70 -8.41
C GLY A 142 -1.50 12.52 -9.59
N ASN A 143 -1.46 13.84 -9.45
CA ASN A 143 -0.92 14.73 -10.49
C ASN A 143 0.59 14.93 -10.44
N LYS A 144 1.30 14.35 -9.44
CA LYS A 144 2.75 14.50 -9.28
C LYS A 144 3.50 13.38 -9.99
N GLY A 145 4.59 13.72 -10.71
CA GLY A 145 5.53 12.76 -11.28
C GLY A 145 6.33 12.00 -10.22
N ALA A 146 7.05 10.96 -10.63
CA ALA A 146 7.92 10.20 -9.75
C ALA A 146 9.00 11.10 -9.13
N LYS A 147 9.40 10.78 -7.88
CA LYS A 147 10.59 11.41 -7.28
C LYS A 147 11.83 10.60 -7.64
N VAL A 148 12.87 11.29 -8.10
CA VAL A 148 14.15 10.68 -8.48
C VAL A 148 15.30 11.24 -7.66
N THR A 149 16.42 10.51 -7.67
CA THR A 149 17.68 10.87 -7.00
C THR A 149 18.85 10.56 -7.92
N THR A 150 19.96 11.28 -7.79
CA THR A 150 21.24 10.93 -8.43
C THR A 150 22.08 9.97 -7.60
N HIS A 151 21.65 9.68 -6.36
CA HIS A 151 22.29 8.70 -5.49
C HIS A 151 21.84 7.29 -5.88
N LEU A 152 22.61 6.66 -6.75
CA LEU A 152 22.30 5.31 -7.21
C LEU A 152 22.55 4.29 -6.11
N SER A 153 21.65 3.30 -6.02
CA SER A 153 21.78 2.19 -5.10
C SER A 153 21.39 0.87 -5.77
N PHE A 154 22.22 -0.14 -5.59
CA PHE A 154 21.97 -1.50 -6.09
C PHE A 154 21.74 -2.41 -4.90
N VAL A 155 20.53 -2.92 -4.78
CA VAL A 155 20.08 -3.67 -3.60
C VAL A 155 20.33 -5.15 -3.79
N GLY A 156 21.24 -5.70 -2.98
CA GLY A 156 21.44 -7.14 -2.85
C GLY A 156 20.69 -7.71 -1.65
N LYS A 157 20.89 -9.00 -1.37
CA LYS A 157 20.28 -9.67 -0.21
C LYS A 157 20.90 -9.23 1.12
N HIS A 158 22.22 -9.20 1.20
CA HIS A 158 22.98 -8.93 2.43
C HIS A 158 23.57 -7.52 2.46
N ILE A 159 23.76 -6.91 1.30
CA ILE A 159 24.36 -5.59 1.16
C ILE A 159 23.63 -4.73 0.14
N ILE A 160 23.75 -3.40 0.29
CA ILE A 160 23.39 -2.43 -0.74
C ILE A 160 24.70 -1.80 -1.20
N TYR A 161 24.94 -1.80 -2.49
CA TYR A 161 26.10 -1.12 -3.09
C TYR A 161 25.72 0.31 -3.48
N LEU A 162 26.55 1.26 -3.09
CA LEU A 162 26.39 2.69 -3.35
C LEU A 162 27.59 3.18 -4.17
N PRO A 163 27.47 3.34 -5.49
CA PRO A 163 28.56 3.86 -6.30
C PRO A 163 28.80 5.35 -6.04
N LYS A 164 30.03 5.80 -6.27
CA LYS A 164 30.47 7.20 -6.14
C LYS A 164 30.42 7.78 -4.74
N THR A 165 30.55 6.94 -3.72
CA THR A 165 30.57 7.36 -2.33
C THR A 165 31.53 6.52 -1.51
N ASP A 166 31.98 7.04 -0.35
CA ASP A 166 32.79 6.31 0.62
C ASP A 166 31.99 5.83 1.84
N PHE A 167 30.67 5.95 1.79
CA PHE A 167 29.80 5.64 2.91
C PHE A 167 29.77 4.15 3.26
N LEU A 168 29.94 3.84 4.55
CA LEU A 168 29.77 2.50 5.12
C LEU A 168 28.72 2.56 6.22
N GLY A 169 27.61 1.85 6.03
CA GLY A 169 26.52 1.79 6.98
C GLY A 169 26.16 0.37 7.39
N ILE A 170 25.49 0.22 8.52
CA ILE A 170 24.94 -1.05 9.00
C ILE A 170 23.49 -0.85 9.40
N SER A 171 22.64 -1.83 9.06
CA SER A 171 21.24 -1.85 9.48
C SER A 171 21.11 -1.64 11.00
N ARG A 172 20.20 -0.75 11.41
CA ARG A 172 19.88 -0.50 12.82
C ARG A 172 19.26 -1.70 13.54
N LYS A 173 18.71 -2.66 12.78
CA LYS A 173 18.15 -3.90 13.33
C LYS A 173 19.23 -4.88 13.82
N ILE A 174 20.49 -4.66 13.48
CA ILE A 174 21.63 -5.40 14.02
C ILE A 174 22.08 -4.62 15.27
N THR A 175 21.74 -5.12 16.45
CA THR A 175 21.97 -4.44 17.75
C THR A 175 23.24 -4.89 18.47
N ASP A 176 23.80 -6.06 18.12
CA ASP A 176 25.04 -6.55 18.72
C ASP A 176 26.25 -5.75 18.21
N GLU A 177 26.90 -5.00 19.08
CA GLU A 177 28.04 -4.14 18.74
C GLU A 177 29.23 -4.92 18.21
N ARG A 178 29.50 -6.13 18.72
CA ARG A 178 30.61 -6.97 18.24
C ARG A 178 30.38 -7.41 16.80
N GLU A 179 29.15 -7.81 16.50
CA GLU A 179 28.78 -8.21 15.13
C GLU A 179 28.79 -6.99 14.20
N ARG A 180 28.36 -5.81 14.66
CA ARG A 180 28.43 -4.56 13.90
C ARG A 180 29.87 -4.22 13.53
N GLU A 181 30.81 -4.23 14.49
CA GLU A 181 32.22 -3.97 14.21
C GLU A 181 32.83 -4.96 13.22
N LYS A 182 32.51 -6.25 13.38
CA LYS A 182 32.96 -7.31 12.47
C LYS A 182 32.46 -7.06 11.04
N LEU A 183 31.17 -6.75 10.87
CA LEU A 183 30.54 -6.47 9.58
C LEU A 183 31.08 -5.19 8.94
N LEU A 184 31.38 -4.13 9.72
CA LEU A 184 32.04 -2.94 9.21
C LEU A 184 33.42 -3.23 8.66
N LYS A 185 34.24 -4.03 9.35
CA LYS A 185 35.56 -4.45 8.88
C LYS A 185 35.47 -5.26 7.57
N ILE A 186 34.42 -6.08 7.42
CA ILE A 186 34.18 -6.82 6.18
C ILE A 186 33.77 -5.87 5.06
N ALA A 187 32.86 -4.92 5.32
CA ALA A 187 32.42 -3.92 4.36
C ALA A 187 33.58 -3.03 3.88
N ASP A 188 34.45 -2.62 4.78
CA ASP A 188 35.65 -1.85 4.42
C ASP A 188 36.61 -2.64 3.53
N LYS A 189 36.82 -3.92 3.81
CA LYS A 189 37.61 -4.81 2.93
C LYS A 189 36.98 -5.00 1.56
N MET A 190 35.66 -5.01 1.43
CA MET A 190 34.95 -5.09 0.14
C MET A 190 35.11 -3.83 -0.70
N ARG A 191 35.21 -2.66 -0.06
CA ARG A 191 35.48 -1.38 -0.69
C ARG A 191 36.85 -1.36 -1.39
N GLY A 192 37.86 -2.01 -0.81
CA GLY A 192 39.21 -2.05 -1.32
C GLY A 192 39.94 -0.72 -1.19
N ALA A 193 40.84 -0.42 -2.14
CA ALA A 193 41.60 0.84 -2.15
C ALA A 193 40.82 2.05 -2.68
N SER A 194 39.66 1.82 -3.31
CA SER A 194 38.82 2.89 -3.86
C SER A 194 37.91 3.47 -2.80
N LYS A 195 38.07 4.77 -2.50
CA LYS A 195 37.17 5.51 -1.60
C LYS A 195 35.86 5.95 -2.25
N ASN A 196 35.58 5.52 -3.49
CA ASN A 196 34.37 5.88 -4.24
C ASN A 196 33.35 4.73 -4.31
N GLU A 197 33.38 3.81 -3.36
CA GLU A 197 32.49 2.64 -3.28
C GLU A 197 31.96 2.49 -1.87
N GLY A 198 30.67 2.77 -1.71
CA GLY A 198 29.96 2.64 -0.43
C GLY A 198 29.18 1.36 -0.31
N PHE A 199 28.95 0.93 0.93
CA PHE A 199 28.13 -0.24 1.24
C PHE A 199 27.25 0.01 2.45
N ILE A 200 26.00 -0.48 2.39
CA ILE A 200 25.14 -0.62 3.56
C ILE A 200 24.94 -2.11 3.81
N VAL A 201 25.33 -2.56 4.98
CA VAL A 201 25.13 -3.93 5.43
C VAL A 201 23.71 -4.11 5.92
N ARG A 202 22.97 -5.08 5.33
CA ARG A 202 21.55 -5.33 5.62
C ARG A 202 21.39 -6.31 6.80
N THR A 203 20.18 -6.39 7.32
CA THR A 203 19.81 -7.21 8.49
C THR A 203 20.13 -8.71 8.31
N GLN A 204 20.16 -9.21 7.09
CA GLN A 204 20.47 -10.62 6.78
C GLN A 204 21.98 -10.93 6.71
N ALA A 205 22.83 -9.92 6.72
CA ALA A 205 24.28 -10.10 6.57
C ALA A 205 24.96 -10.92 7.69
N PRO A 206 24.54 -10.91 8.96
CA PRO A 206 25.11 -11.77 10.00
C PRO A 206 25.04 -13.26 9.68
N PHE A 207 24.06 -13.69 8.90
CA PHE A 207 23.88 -15.10 8.49
C PHE A 207 24.68 -15.49 7.26
N ALA A 208 25.41 -14.55 6.64
CA ALA A 208 26.23 -14.79 5.46
C ALA A 208 27.70 -14.96 5.80
N THR A 209 28.40 -15.79 5.06
CA THR A 209 29.85 -15.91 5.14
C THR A 209 30.52 -14.71 4.47
N GLN A 210 31.75 -14.37 4.89
CA GLN A 210 32.50 -13.28 4.25
C GLN A 210 32.68 -13.50 2.73
N LYS A 211 32.80 -14.76 2.28
CA LYS A 211 32.91 -15.11 0.86
C LYS A 211 31.63 -14.76 0.10
N GLN A 212 30.46 -15.04 0.69
CA GLN A 212 29.15 -14.71 0.07
C GLN A 212 28.99 -13.18 -0.04
N LEU A 213 29.30 -12.43 1.03
CA LEU A 213 29.25 -10.97 1.02
C LEU A 213 30.15 -10.38 -0.08
N LYS A 214 31.38 -10.90 -0.23
CA LYS A 214 32.31 -10.45 -1.26
C LYS A 214 31.79 -10.78 -2.68
N THR A 215 31.29 -12.00 -2.88
CA THR A 215 30.74 -12.41 -4.19
C THR A 215 29.57 -11.53 -4.58
N GLU A 216 28.67 -11.19 -3.65
CA GLU A 216 27.55 -10.31 -3.88
C GLU A 216 28.03 -8.86 -4.19
N ALA A 217 29.02 -8.35 -3.46
CA ALA A 217 29.60 -7.04 -3.74
C ALA A 217 30.21 -6.97 -5.15
N ASP A 218 30.98 -7.97 -5.55
CA ASP A 218 31.58 -8.05 -6.89
C ASP A 218 30.52 -8.15 -7.99
N TYR A 219 29.41 -8.85 -7.73
CA TYR A 219 28.27 -8.90 -8.66
C TYR A 219 27.61 -7.53 -8.84
N LEU A 220 27.30 -6.83 -7.73
CA LEU A 220 26.65 -5.51 -7.79
C LEU A 220 27.55 -4.45 -8.46
N LYS A 221 28.87 -4.52 -8.23
CA LYS A 221 29.84 -3.65 -8.93
C LYS A 221 29.86 -3.92 -10.43
N LYS A 222 29.83 -5.17 -10.86
CA LYS A 222 29.75 -5.55 -12.28
C LYS A 222 28.47 -5.05 -12.92
N LEU A 223 27.33 -5.17 -12.22
CA LEU A 223 26.04 -4.66 -12.67
C LEU A 223 26.07 -3.15 -12.92
N TYR A 224 26.63 -2.37 -11.98
CA TYR A 224 26.84 -0.94 -12.16
C TYR A 224 27.73 -0.60 -13.34
N ALA A 225 28.87 -1.30 -13.49
CA ALA A 225 29.79 -1.08 -14.60
C ALA A 225 29.14 -1.40 -15.96
N GLN A 226 28.31 -2.43 -16.03
CA GLN A 226 27.56 -2.78 -17.24
C GLN A 226 26.50 -1.73 -17.55
N MET A 227 25.75 -1.26 -16.54
CA MET A 227 24.78 -0.17 -16.69
C MET A 227 25.42 1.10 -17.23
N LEU A 228 26.62 1.48 -16.75
CA LEU A 228 27.34 2.65 -17.26
C LEU A 228 27.74 2.53 -18.73
N LYS A 229 28.13 1.32 -19.18
CA LYS A 229 28.42 1.06 -20.60
C LYS A 229 27.15 1.25 -21.45
N THR A 230 26.03 0.71 -21.01
CA THR A 230 24.74 0.89 -21.69
C THR A 230 24.32 2.37 -21.71
N ALA A 231 24.56 3.10 -20.62
CA ALA A 231 24.18 4.51 -20.52
C ALA A 231 24.92 5.43 -21.50
N ALA A 232 26.13 5.06 -21.92
CA ALA A 232 26.92 5.86 -22.86
C ALA A 232 26.19 6.03 -24.20
N ASP A 233 25.64 4.96 -24.73
CA ASP A 233 24.99 4.92 -26.05
C ASP A 233 23.47 5.04 -26.00
N ALA A 234 22.87 4.99 -24.80
CA ALA A 234 21.43 5.02 -24.63
C ALA A 234 20.82 6.40 -24.92
N PRO A 235 19.65 6.48 -25.57
CA PRO A 235 18.94 7.74 -25.74
C PRO A 235 18.35 8.23 -24.40
N VAL A 236 18.02 9.51 -24.34
CA VAL A 236 17.29 10.10 -23.21
C VAL A 236 15.92 9.42 -23.06
N GLY A 237 15.55 9.08 -21.85
CA GLY A 237 14.33 8.32 -21.54
C GLY A 237 14.51 6.80 -21.50
N ALA A 238 15.69 6.29 -21.90
CA ALA A 238 15.98 4.87 -21.83
C ALA A 238 16.05 4.38 -20.37
N VAL A 239 15.54 3.17 -20.14
CA VAL A 239 15.73 2.42 -18.91
C VAL A 239 17.13 1.80 -18.94
N LEU A 240 17.98 2.16 -17.99
CA LEU A 240 19.36 1.65 -17.87
C LEU A 240 19.46 0.45 -16.94
N TYR A 241 18.57 0.37 -15.97
CA TYR A 241 18.46 -0.71 -15.01
C TYR A 241 16.99 -0.84 -14.55
N GLU A 242 16.48 -2.04 -14.53
CA GLU A 242 15.19 -2.38 -13.93
C GLU A 242 15.43 -3.14 -12.64
N ASP A 243 14.75 -2.76 -11.55
CA ASP A 243 14.80 -3.52 -10.29
C ASP A 243 14.11 -4.88 -10.48
N GLU A 244 14.40 -5.80 -9.60
CA GLU A 244 13.87 -7.17 -9.69
C GLU A 244 12.33 -7.18 -9.62
N GLU A 245 11.70 -8.11 -10.34
CA GLU A 245 10.25 -8.30 -10.29
C GLU A 245 9.76 -8.69 -8.88
N LEU A 246 8.48 -8.45 -8.59
CA LEU A 246 7.88 -8.60 -7.26
C LEU A 246 8.23 -9.91 -6.53
N PRO A 247 8.10 -11.12 -7.11
CA PRO A 247 8.44 -12.35 -6.40
C PRO A 247 9.93 -12.46 -6.05
N VAL A 248 10.80 -12.02 -6.96
CA VAL A 248 12.26 -12.05 -6.76
C VAL A 248 12.70 -11.05 -5.69
N ARG A 249 12.10 -9.85 -5.69
CA ARG A 249 12.29 -8.82 -4.68
C ARG A 249 11.87 -9.32 -3.29
N ILE A 250 10.71 -9.96 -3.19
CA ILE A 250 10.23 -10.57 -1.94
C ILE A 250 11.17 -11.68 -1.49
N MET A 251 11.62 -12.54 -2.42
CA MET A 251 12.57 -13.59 -2.11
C MET A 251 13.91 -13.04 -1.61
N ARG A 252 14.36 -11.90 -2.13
CA ARG A 252 15.57 -11.23 -1.67
C ARG A 252 15.42 -10.72 -0.23
N ASP A 253 14.24 -10.21 0.13
CA ASP A 253 14.05 -9.40 1.33
C ASP A 253 13.40 -10.14 2.52
N SER A 254 12.80 -11.33 2.31
CA SER A 254 11.80 -11.88 3.24
C SER A 254 12.12 -13.25 3.84
N PHE A 255 13.32 -13.82 3.66
CA PHE A 255 13.58 -15.18 4.12
C PHE A 255 14.38 -15.29 5.40
N GLY A 256 13.77 -15.96 6.39
CA GLY A 256 14.35 -16.45 7.63
C GLY A 256 13.95 -17.91 7.88
N ASP A 257 14.33 -18.46 9.02
CA ASP A 257 14.07 -19.86 9.42
C ASP A 257 12.58 -20.19 9.57
N GLU A 258 11.73 -19.19 9.74
CA GLU A 258 10.27 -19.29 9.92
C GLU A 258 9.51 -19.64 8.62
N LEU A 259 10.19 -19.59 7.47
CA LEU A 259 9.57 -19.91 6.19
C LEU A 259 9.31 -21.43 6.09
N VAL A 260 8.04 -21.80 5.91
CA VAL A 260 7.60 -23.18 5.74
C VAL A 260 7.61 -23.58 4.26
N ALA A 261 6.96 -22.77 3.42
CA ALA A 261 6.83 -23.05 1.99
C ALA A 261 6.72 -21.77 1.15
N ILE A 262 7.11 -21.92 -0.12
CA ILE A 262 6.86 -20.96 -1.22
C ILE A 262 6.02 -21.70 -2.25
N ARG A 263 4.76 -21.31 -2.43
CA ARG A 263 3.85 -21.94 -3.39
C ARG A 263 3.72 -21.05 -4.63
N VAL A 264 3.84 -21.65 -5.80
CA VAL A 264 3.85 -20.90 -7.07
C VAL A 264 2.81 -21.51 -8.01
N GLY A 265 1.85 -20.69 -8.45
CA GLY A 265 0.78 -21.10 -9.38
C GLY A 265 1.25 -21.11 -10.83
N ASP A 266 2.01 -20.10 -11.25
CA ASP A 266 2.52 -19.98 -12.61
C ASP A 266 3.75 -20.87 -12.85
N ALA A 267 3.74 -21.64 -13.96
CA ALA A 267 4.79 -22.62 -14.25
C ALA A 267 6.12 -21.98 -14.65
N GLU A 268 6.10 -20.88 -15.39
CA GLU A 268 7.30 -20.16 -15.82
C GLU A 268 7.96 -19.47 -14.65
N LEU A 269 7.16 -18.79 -13.82
CA LEU A 269 7.62 -18.18 -12.58
C LEU A 269 8.24 -19.22 -11.65
N TYR A 270 7.63 -20.41 -11.53
CA TYR A 270 8.20 -21.49 -10.73
C TYR A 270 9.61 -21.88 -11.21
N GLN A 271 9.81 -22.06 -12.52
CA GLN A 271 11.12 -22.43 -13.06
C GLN A 271 12.17 -21.33 -12.82
N ARG A 272 11.78 -20.05 -12.98
CA ARG A 272 12.67 -18.92 -12.70
C ARG A 272 13.08 -18.86 -11.23
N LEU A 273 12.12 -19.00 -10.32
CA LEU A 273 12.40 -19.00 -8.86
C LEU A 273 13.23 -20.23 -8.45
N HIS A 274 12.99 -21.40 -9.07
CA HIS A 274 13.79 -22.60 -8.82
C HIS A 274 15.25 -22.40 -9.24
N ALA A 275 15.49 -21.83 -10.42
CA ALA A 275 16.84 -21.52 -10.89
C ALA A 275 17.55 -20.52 -9.96
N LEU A 276 16.83 -19.50 -9.47
CA LEU A 276 17.37 -18.52 -8.52
C LEU A 276 17.72 -19.14 -7.16
N ILE A 277 16.86 -19.99 -6.62
CA ILE A 277 17.10 -20.70 -5.36
C ILE A 277 18.34 -21.59 -5.48
N LYS A 278 18.45 -22.32 -6.58
CA LYS A 278 19.61 -23.18 -6.85
C LYS A 278 20.92 -22.39 -6.99
N LEU A 279 20.85 -21.23 -7.64
CA LEU A 279 22.01 -20.34 -7.79
C LEU A 279 22.43 -19.70 -6.46
N ARG A 280 21.47 -19.26 -5.65
CA ARG A 280 21.73 -18.56 -4.37
C ARG A 280 22.04 -19.52 -3.23
N GLY A 281 21.45 -20.71 -3.20
CA GLY A 281 21.64 -21.74 -2.16
C GLY A 281 21.16 -21.33 -0.76
N ASP A 282 20.32 -20.29 -0.67
CA ASP A 282 19.89 -19.66 0.58
C ASP A 282 18.54 -20.17 1.10
N VAL A 283 17.77 -20.81 0.24
CA VAL A 283 16.49 -21.44 0.56
C VAL A 283 16.59 -22.93 0.13
N PRO A 284 16.23 -23.88 0.99
CA PRO A 284 16.16 -25.29 0.58
C PRO A 284 15.15 -25.47 -0.54
N GLU A 285 15.55 -26.12 -1.65
CA GLU A 285 14.70 -26.35 -2.83
C GLU A 285 13.35 -27.00 -2.46
N ARG A 286 13.34 -27.88 -1.43
CA ARG A 286 12.12 -28.54 -0.92
C ARG A 286 11.04 -27.59 -0.39
N LYS A 287 11.40 -26.34 -0.08
CA LYS A 287 10.44 -25.31 0.36
C LYS A 287 9.72 -24.65 -0.82
N LEU A 288 10.25 -24.76 -2.05
CA LEU A 288 9.59 -24.29 -3.26
C LEU A 288 8.64 -25.38 -3.79
N VAL A 289 7.37 -25.09 -3.82
CA VAL A 289 6.30 -26.01 -4.19
C VAL A 289 5.54 -25.46 -5.40
N LYS A 290 5.52 -26.22 -6.51
CA LYS A 290 4.67 -25.92 -7.65
C LYS A 290 3.23 -26.28 -7.31
N TYR A 291 2.31 -25.35 -7.48
CA TYR A 291 0.89 -25.65 -7.36
C TYR A 291 0.40 -26.33 -8.63
N THR A 292 -0.28 -27.48 -8.49
CA THR A 292 -0.79 -28.29 -9.60
C THR A 292 -2.29 -28.56 -9.50
N GLY A 293 -2.99 -27.88 -8.57
CA GLY A 293 -4.44 -28.02 -8.41
C GLY A 293 -5.22 -27.43 -9.59
N GLU A 294 -6.42 -27.95 -9.82
CA GLU A 294 -7.33 -27.45 -10.87
C GLU A 294 -8.04 -26.14 -10.46
N ARG A 295 -8.15 -25.87 -9.16
CA ARG A 295 -8.77 -24.66 -8.62
C ARG A 295 -7.76 -23.53 -8.54
N SER A 296 -8.25 -22.29 -8.45
CA SER A 296 -7.36 -21.17 -8.14
C SER A 296 -6.65 -21.41 -6.79
N MET A 297 -5.31 -21.30 -6.79
CA MET A 297 -4.48 -21.44 -5.61
C MET A 297 -4.94 -20.51 -4.47
N PHE A 298 -5.21 -19.24 -4.77
CA PHE A 298 -5.67 -18.27 -3.76
C PHE A 298 -7.04 -18.63 -3.17
N LYS A 299 -7.91 -19.29 -3.95
CA LYS A 299 -9.20 -19.77 -3.45
C LYS A 299 -9.04 -21.00 -2.57
N GLU A 300 -8.20 -21.94 -2.98
CA GLU A 300 -7.97 -23.21 -2.26
C GLU A 300 -7.35 -22.98 -0.87
N TYR A 301 -6.43 -22.02 -0.78
CA TYR A 301 -5.79 -21.65 0.49
C TYR A 301 -6.51 -20.54 1.26
N GLY A 302 -7.75 -20.19 0.89
CA GLY A 302 -8.55 -19.19 1.59
C GLY A 302 -8.08 -17.74 1.45
N ILE A 303 -7.02 -17.49 0.65
CA ILE A 303 -6.43 -16.15 0.48
C ILE A 303 -7.45 -15.18 -0.13
N MET A 304 -8.26 -15.67 -1.09
CA MET A 304 -9.22 -14.82 -1.79
C MET A 304 -10.29 -14.24 -0.84
N SER A 305 -10.76 -15.00 0.15
CA SER A 305 -11.72 -14.49 1.15
C SER A 305 -11.11 -13.37 1.99
N HIS A 306 -9.87 -13.55 2.45
CA HIS A 306 -9.15 -12.51 3.20
C HIS A 306 -8.91 -11.24 2.37
N ILE A 307 -8.69 -11.37 1.04
CA ILE A 307 -8.57 -10.21 0.14
C ILE A 307 -9.91 -9.45 0.07
N TYR A 308 -11.04 -10.17 -0.07
CA TYR A 308 -12.36 -9.53 -0.07
C TYR A 308 -12.66 -8.81 1.25
N ASP A 309 -12.33 -9.42 2.37
CA ASP A 309 -12.54 -8.81 3.69
C ASP A 309 -11.63 -7.59 3.91
N ALA A 310 -10.37 -7.67 3.47
CA ALA A 310 -9.45 -6.55 3.57
C ALA A 310 -9.80 -5.38 2.62
N ALA A 311 -10.63 -5.58 1.60
CA ALA A 311 -11.15 -4.51 0.75
C ALA A 311 -12.32 -3.73 1.39
N ARG A 312 -12.88 -4.24 2.52
CA ARG A 312 -13.98 -3.60 3.26
C ARG A 312 -13.44 -2.69 4.36
N PRO A 313 -14.14 -1.62 4.74
CA PRO A 313 -13.75 -0.80 5.89
C PRO A 313 -13.85 -1.56 7.22
N THR A 314 -14.84 -2.45 7.36
CA THR A 314 -15.11 -3.20 8.60
C THR A 314 -14.32 -4.49 8.65
N VAL A 315 -13.68 -4.77 9.78
CA VAL A 315 -12.89 -5.99 10.07
C VAL A 315 -13.40 -6.63 11.35
N SER A 316 -13.86 -7.88 11.27
CA SER A 316 -14.30 -8.63 12.44
C SER A 316 -13.11 -9.12 13.26
N LEU A 317 -13.23 -9.10 14.59
CA LEU A 317 -12.29 -9.69 15.54
C LEU A 317 -12.73 -11.10 15.94
N ASP A 318 -11.78 -11.95 16.32
CA ASP A 318 -12.08 -13.34 16.70
C ASP A 318 -12.98 -13.43 17.94
N ASN A 319 -12.95 -12.42 18.82
CA ASN A 319 -13.79 -12.33 20.01
C ASN A 319 -15.20 -11.76 19.76
N GLY A 320 -15.56 -11.42 18.53
CA GLY A 320 -16.87 -10.87 18.17
C GLY A 320 -16.96 -9.34 18.16
N GLY A 321 -15.88 -8.63 18.51
CA GLY A 321 -15.72 -7.20 18.25
C GLY A 321 -15.44 -6.93 16.77
N TYR A 322 -15.31 -5.67 16.40
CA TYR A 322 -14.90 -5.28 15.03
C TYR A 322 -14.17 -3.94 15.01
N LEU A 323 -13.38 -3.74 13.95
CA LEU A 323 -12.72 -2.49 13.63
C LEU A 323 -13.44 -1.83 12.45
N VAL A 324 -13.43 -0.50 12.42
CA VAL A 324 -13.78 0.29 11.24
C VAL A 324 -12.53 1.08 10.83
N ILE A 325 -12.08 0.93 9.58
CA ILE A 325 -10.86 1.56 9.06
C ILE A 325 -11.26 2.54 7.97
N ASP A 326 -11.11 3.83 8.25
CA ASP A 326 -11.45 4.92 7.35
C ASP A 326 -10.22 5.72 6.94
N HIS A 327 -10.15 6.05 5.65
CA HIS A 327 -9.08 6.86 5.08
C HIS A 327 -9.56 8.28 4.84
N THR A 328 -8.92 9.23 5.49
CA THR A 328 -9.07 10.66 5.18
C THR A 328 -7.94 11.11 4.24
N GLU A 329 -7.98 12.37 3.81
CA GLU A 329 -6.91 12.94 2.97
C GLU A 329 -5.54 12.93 3.66
N ALA A 330 -5.50 13.14 4.99
CA ALA A 330 -4.26 13.34 5.76
C ALA A 330 -3.83 12.11 6.56
N MET A 331 -4.76 11.29 7.03
CA MET A 331 -4.51 10.20 7.98
C MET A 331 -5.50 9.05 7.80
N THR A 332 -5.21 7.92 8.43
CA THR A 332 -6.15 6.81 8.60
C THR A 332 -6.67 6.83 10.02
N VAL A 333 -7.98 6.67 10.18
CA VAL A 333 -8.64 6.54 11.48
C VAL A 333 -9.15 5.12 11.63
N ILE A 334 -8.97 4.54 12.81
CA ILE A 334 -9.43 3.18 13.13
C ILE A 334 -10.26 3.26 14.41
N ASP A 335 -11.51 2.87 14.32
CA ASP A 335 -12.45 2.80 15.43
C ASP A 335 -12.60 1.35 15.90
N VAL A 336 -12.62 1.12 17.22
CA VAL A 336 -12.73 -0.20 17.86
C VAL A 336 -14.09 -0.34 18.53
N ASN A 337 -14.81 -1.40 18.17
CA ASN A 337 -16.15 -1.67 18.66
C ASN A 337 -16.25 -3.04 19.34
N THR A 338 -17.00 -3.14 20.45
CA THR A 338 -17.25 -4.41 21.17
C THR A 338 -18.10 -5.40 20.38
N GLY A 339 -18.93 -4.92 19.44
CA GLY A 339 -19.83 -5.76 18.66
C GLY A 339 -20.78 -6.57 19.53
N SER A 340 -20.81 -7.87 19.32
CA SER A 340 -21.64 -8.82 20.07
C SER A 340 -20.91 -9.48 21.25
N TYR A 341 -19.67 -9.07 21.55
CA TYR A 341 -18.91 -9.67 22.64
C TYR A 341 -19.45 -9.26 24.01
N VAL A 342 -19.93 -10.23 24.76
CA VAL A 342 -20.40 -10.09 26.15
C VAL A 342 -19.40 -10.84 27.01
N GLY A 343 -18.54 -10.13 27.73
CA GLY A 343 -17.55 -10.74 28.62
C GLY A 343 -18.17 -11.49 29.80
N GLU A 344 -17.37 -12.34 30.42
CA GLU A 344 -17.81 -13.23 31.52
C GLU A 344 -17.68 -12.60 32.93
N THR A 345 -16.85 -11.58 33.12
CA THR A 345 -16.43 -11.08 34.44
C THR A 345 -16.88 -9.67 34.76
N SER A 346 -16.40 -8.67 34.02
CA SER A 346 -16.73 -7.25 34.20
C SER A 346 -16.66 -6.49 32.88
N LEU A 347 -17.31 -5.34 32.82
CA LEU A 347 -17.25 -4.48 31.63
C LEU A 347 -15.80 -4.07 31.30
N GLU A 348 -15.02 -3.68 32.29
CA GLU A 348 -13.61 -3.27 32.14
C GLU A 348 -12.74 -4.40 31.57
N GLU A 349 -12.88 -5.64 32.06
CA GLU A 349 -12.12 -6.79 31.54
C GLU A 349 -12.58 -7.17 30.12
N THR A 350 -13.86 -7.01 29.80
CA THR A 350 -14.41 -7.20 28.47
C THR A 350 -13.80 -6.22 27.48
N VAL A 351 -13.79 -4.94 27.83
CA VAL A 351 -13.19 -3.87 27.02
C VAL A 351 -11.70 -4.10 26.83
N PHE A 352 -10.98 -4.45 27.90
CA PHE A 352 -9.56 -4.74 27.82
C PHE A 352 -9.27 -5.91 26.87
N ALA A 353 -10.03 -6.99 26.95
CA ALA A 353 -9.86 -8.14 26.05
C ALA A 353 -10.10 -7.77 24.57
N VAL A 354 -11.13 -6.95 24.28
CA VAL A 354 -11.41 -6.46 22.93
C VAL A 354 -10.28 -5.56 22.43
N ASN A 355 -9.81 -4.61 23.25
CA ASN A 355 -8.74 -3.70 22.88
C ASN A 355 -7.40 -4.43 22.65
N MET A 356 -7.11 -5.47 23.42
CA MET A 356 -5.92 -6.31 23.23
C MET A 356 -5.95 -7.08 21.90
N GLU A 357 -7.11 -7.62 21.53
CA GLU A 357 -7.30 -8.29 20.23
C GLU A 357 -7.27 -7.26 19.09
N ALA A 358 -7.92 -6.12 19.28
CA ALA A 358 -7.89 -5.00 18.33
C ALA A 358 -6.45 -4.55 18.05
N ALA A 359 -5.60 -4.40 19.06
CA ALA A 359 -4.20 -4.00 18.89
C ALA A 359 -3.40 -4.98 17.99
N ARG A 360 -3.67 -6.29 18.14
CA ARG A 360 -3.06 -7.33 17.29
C ARG A 360 -3.54 -7.24 15.84
N GLU A 361 -4.86 -7.15 15.68
CA GLU A 361 -5.49 -7.11 14.36
C GLU A 361 -5.16 -5.80 13.62
N ILE A 362 -5.14 -4.65 14.30
CA ILE A 362 -4.72 -3.36 13.73
C ILE A 362 -3.32 -3.46 13.13
N ALA A 363 -2.36 -4.02 13.86
CA ALA A 363 -1.00 -4.19 13.36
C ALA A 363 -0.97 -5.09 12.11
N ARG A 364 -1.77 -6.16 12.06
CA ARG A 364 -1.93 -7.03 10.89
C ARG A 364 -2.56 -6.29 9.71
N GLN A 365 -3.67 -5.56 9.94
CA GLN A 365 -4.40 -4.83 8.89
C GLN A 365 -3.56 -3.71 8.28
N VAL A 366 -2.79 -2.99 9.09
CA VAL A 366 -1.88 -1.93 8.63
C VAL A 366 -0.79 -2.51 7.70
N ARG A 367 -0.27 -3.71 7.99
CA ARG A 367 0.65 -4.43 7.10
C ARG A 367 -0.07 -4.91 5.84
N LEU A 368 -1.19 -5.61 6.00
CA LEU A 368 -1.95 -6.22 4.91
C LEU A 368 -2.42 -5.18 3.88
N ARG A 369 -2.96 -4.06 4.35
CA ARG A 369 -3.44 -2.96 3.50
C ARG A 369 -2.32 -2.02 3.05
N ASN A 370 -1.10 -2.20 3.58
CA ASN A 370 0.05 -1.31 3.39
C ASN A 370 -0.27 0.16 3.71
N ILE A 371 -1.03 0.37 4.79
CA ILE A 371 -1.39 1.71 5.28
C ILE A 371 -0.12 2.43 5.73
N GLY A 372 0.09 3.64 5.25
CA GLY A 372 1.26 4.45 5.59
C GLY A 372 0.92 5.91 5.87
N GLY A 373 1.72 6.56 6.67
CA GLY A 373 1.50 7.92 7.15
C GLY A 373 1.06 7.94 8.60
N ILE A 374 0.19 8.86 8.97
CA ILE A 374 -0.36 9.00 10.32
C ILE A 374 -1.57 8.06 10.45
N VAL A 375 -1.62 7.32 11.54
CA VAL A 375 -2.76 6.48 11.93
C VAL A 375 -3.18 6.85 13.34
N VAL A 376 -4.48 7.05 13.53
CA VAL A 376 -5.11 7.32 14.83
C VAL A 376 -6.05 6.15 15.13
N VAL A 377 -5.92 5.57 16.29
CA VAL A 377 -6.79 4.48 16.77
C VAL A 377 -7.62 4.99 17.93
N ASP A 378 -8.92 4.82 17.83
CA ASP A 378 -9.90 5.07 18.88
C ASP A 378 -10.20 3.74 19.58
N PHE A 379 -9.52 3.50 20.71
CA PHE A 379 -9.77 2.32 21.54
C PHE A 379 -10.96 2.57 22.46
N ILE A 380 -11.67 1.50 22.78
CA ILE A 380 -12.79 1.57 23.73
C ILE A 380 -12.26 2.05 25.08
N ASP A 381 -13.01 2.95 25.73
CA ASP A 381 -12.63 3.59 26.98
C ASP A 381 -12.24 2.60 28.07
N MET A 382 -11.07 2.79 28.64
CA MET A 382 -10.52 2.02 29.76
C MET A 382 -10.24 2.95 30.94
N THR A 383 -10.59 2.51 32.13
CA THR A 383 -10.38 3.29 33.37
C THR A 383 -9.03 3.00 34.02
N LYS A 384 -8.48 1.78 33.86
CA LYS A 384 -7.22 1.37 34.47
C LYS A 384 -6.02 1.74 33.58
N GLU A 385 -5.08 2.51 34.12
CA GLU A 385 -3.84 2.88 33.41
C GLU A 385 -2.99 1.67 33.03
N GLU A 386 -3.02 0.60 33.83
CA GLU A 386 -2.34 -0.65 33.53
C GLU A 386 -2.86 -1.29 32.23
N HIS A 387 -4.17 -1.24 31.98
CA HIS A 387 -4.78 -1.74 30.75
C HIS A 387 -4.40 -0.89 29.53
N LYS A 388 -4.42 0.44 29.65
CA LYS A 388 -3.98 1.37 28.59
C LYS A 388 -2.53 1.12 28.19
N LEU A 389 -1.67 0.93 29.19
CA LEU A 389 -0.25 0.63 28.96
C LEU A 389 -0.09 -0.73 28.26
N ALA A 390 -0.75 -1.77 28.74
CA ALA A 390 -0.67 -3.11 28.14
C ALA A 390 -1.14 -3.16 26.68
N VAL A 391 -2.22 -2.46 26.34
CA VAL A 391 -2.73 -2.35 24.96
C VAL A 391 -1.70 -1.61 24.06
N THR A 392 -1.13 -0.51 24.57
CA THR A 392 -0.12 0.27 23.83
C THR A 392 1.16 -0.54 23.61
N GLU A 393 1.60 -1.32 24.60
CA GLU A 393 2.75 -2.20 24.51
C GLU A 393 2.52 -3.34 23.50
N GLU A 394 1.34 -3.98 23.53
CA GLU A 394 1.01 -5.03 22.53
C GLU A 394 1.00 -4.47 21.12
N LEU A 395 0.37 -3.31 20.88
CA LEU A 395 0.39 -2.64 19.59
C LEU A 395 1.82 -2.34 19.13
N THR A 396 2.64 -1.78 20.02
CA THR A 396 4.04 -1.45 19.75
C THR A 396 4.85 -2.70 19.43
N LYS A 397 4.67 -3.77 20.20
CA LYS A 397 5.31 -5.07 19.99
C LYS A 397 4.95 -5.65 18.62
N ARG A 398 3.68 -5.61 18.22
CA ARG A 398 3.24 -6.13 16.91
C ARG A 398 3.73 -5.27 15.75
N LEU A 399 3.67 -3.95 15.87
CA LEU A 399 4.19 -3.03 14.85
C LEU A 399 5.72 -3.08 14.72
N SER A 400 6.46 -3.46 15.76
CA SER A 400 7.92 -3.62 15.68
C SER A 400 8.35 -4.78 14.76
N GLN A 401 7.46 -5.75 14.51
CA GLN A 401 7.68 -6.87 13.60
C GLN A 401 7.53 -6.48 12.12
N ASP A 402 6.95 -5.29 11.83
CA ASP A 402 6.80 -4.78 10.48
C ASP A 402 8.17 -4.45 9.85
N LYS A 403 8.27 -4.66 8.53
CA LYS A 403 9.44 -4.22 7.75
C LYS A 403 9.53 -2.69 7.68
N ALA A 404 8.37 -2.01 7.64
CA ALA A 404 8.27 -0.56 7.65
C ALA A 404 8.54 -0.02 9.06
N LYS A 405 9.24 1.12 9.13
CA LYS A 405 9.49 1.79 10.41
C LYS A 405 8.18 2.37 10.94
N CYS A 406 7.78 1.94 12.14
CA CYS A 406 6.67 2.48 12.89
C CYS A 406 7.18 3.26 14.11
N ASN A 407 6.42 4.27 14.54
CA ASN A 407 6.67 5.02 15.77
C ASN A 407 5.32 5.23 16.46
N VAL A 408 5.14 4.62 17.63
CA VAL A 408 3.90 4.64 18.42
C VAL A 408 4.06 5.66 19.54
N LEU A 409 3.05 6.50 19.73
CA LEU A 409 2.97 7.44 20.84
C LEU A 409 2.18 6.82 22.01
N PRO A 410 2.39 7.27 23.24
CA PRO A 410 1.57 6.86 24.38
C PRO A 410 0.09 7.10 24.13
N MET A 411 -0.77 6.26 24.70
CA MET A 411 -2.22 6.43 24.67
C MET A 411 -2.62 7.69 25.44
N SER A 412 -3.55 8.47 24.89
CA SER A 412 -4.08 9.66 25.53
C SER A 412 -5.10 9.32 26.63
N GLU A 413 -5.52 10.32 27.42
CA GLU A 413 -6.60 10.18 28.41
C GLU A 413 -7.93 9.73 27.78
N LEU A 414 -8.16 10.10 26.53
CA LEU A 414 -9.34 9.70 25.73
C LEU A 414 -9.18 8.32 25.06
N CYS A 415 -8.28 7.48 25.51
CA CYS A 415 -7.96 6.18 24.93
C CYS A 415 -7.55 6.20 23.44
N LEU A 416 -7.16 7.38 22.90
CA LEU A 416 -6.64 7.52 21.56
C LEU A 416 -5.17 7.16 21.50
N THR A 417 -4.78 6.28 20.59
CA THR A 417 -3.39 5.97 20.29
C THR A 417 -3.04 6.45 18.89
N GLN A 418 -1.91 7.14 18.77
CA GLN A 418 -1.41 7.65 17.51
C GLN A 418 -0.10 6.96 17.15
N PHE A 419 0.06 6.60 15.90
CA PHE A 419 1.34 6.11 15.40
C PHE A 419 1.59 6.55 13.97
N THR A 420 2.87 6.54 13.59
CA THR A 420 3.26 6.77 12.21
C THR A 420 3.90 5.52 11.63
N ARG A 421 3.59 5.20 10.37
CA ARG A 421 4.23 4.13 9.61
C ARG A 421 4.86 4.70 8.34
N LYS A 422 6.14 4.40 8.09
CA LYS A 422 6.81 4.81 6.86
C LYS A 422 6.09 4.17 5.66
N ARG A 423 5.68 4.98 4.68
CA ARG A 423 5.07 4.48 3.44
C ARG A 423 6.09 3.68 2.64
N VAL A 424 5.70 2.47 2.23
CA VAL A 424 6.52 1.55 1.43
C VAL A 424 5.67 1.09 0.24
N GLY A 425 5.98 1.60 -0.96
CA GLY A 425 5.21 1.30 -2.17
C GLY A 425 3.79 1.89 -2.16
N ASN A 426 2.91 1.31 -2.97
CA ASN A 426 1.50 1.68 -3.06
C ASN A 426 0.66 0.89 -2.05
N GLU A 427 -0.54 1.40 -1.74
CA GLU A 427 -1.50 0.66 -0.94
C GLU A 427 -1.90 -0.63 -1.66
N ALA A 428 -1.90 -1.76 -0.94
CA ALA A 428 -2.05 -3.09 -1.52
C ALA A 428 -3.33 -3.26 -2.35
N PHE A 429 -4.41 -2.58 -1.93
CA PHE A 429 -5.73 -2.69 -2.57
C PHE A 429 -6.04 -1.59 -3.57
N SER A 430 -5.16 -0.60 -3.78
CA SER A 430 -5.39 0.51 -4.72
C SER A 430 -5.59 0.06 -6.17
N TYR A 431 -5.12 -1.14 -6.52
CA TYR A 431 -5.33 -1.75 -7.85
C TYR A 431 -6.60 -2.61 -7.95
N LEU A 432 -7.20 -2.99 -6.81
CA LEU A 432 -8.34 -3.89 -6.76
C LEU A 432 -9.67 -3.17 -6.59
N VAL A 433 -9.66 -1.93 -6.09
CA VAL A 433 -10.85 -1.11 -5.85
C VAL A 433 -10.75 0.21 -6.60
N LYS A 434 -11.90 0.77 -6.92
CA LYS A 434 -12.02 2.10 -7.54
C LYS A 434 -13.15 2.86 -6.83
N PRO A 435 -13.12 4.21 -6.84
CA PRO A 435 -14.21 5.01 -6.30
C PRO A 435 -15.56 4.60 -6.89
N CYS A 436 -16.59 4.58 -6.06
CA CYS A 436 -17.94 4.27 -6.51
C CYS A 436 -18.37 5.25 -7.61
N ALA A 437 -18.83 4.73 -8.75
CA ALA A 437 -19.26 5.58 -9.86
C ALA A 437 -20.53 6.39 -9.54
N HIS A 438 -21.33 5.96 -8.55
CA HIS A 438 -22.57 6.63 -8.15
C HIS A 438 -22.28 7.88 -7.31
N CYS A 439 -21.58 7.73 -6.17
CA CYS A 439 -21.25 8.84 -5.27
C CYS A 439 -19.87 9.48 -5.51
N GLY A 440 -19.09 8.99 -6.47
CA GLY A 440 -17.74 9.49 -6.70
C GLY A 440 -16.74 9.13 -5.59
N GLY A 441 -17.11 8.26 -4.65
CA GLY A 441 -16.30 7.84 -3.50
C GLY A 441 -16.63 8.56 -2.19
N THR A 442 -17.64 9.46 -2.18
CA THR A 442 -18.06 10.20 -0.97
C THR A 442 -18.86 9.35 0.02
N GLY A 443 -19.49 8.25 -0.45
CA GLY A 443 -20.42 7.45 0.36
C GLY A 443 -21.84 8.02 0.42
N GLU A 444 -22.02 9.28 0.02
CA GLU A 444 -23.28 10.02 0.11
C GLU A 444 -23.69 10.55 -1.27
N VAL A 445 -24.98 10.73 -1.47
CA VAL A 445 -25.58 11.39 -2.63
C VAL A 445 -26.56 12.44 -2.13
N HIS A 446 -26.90 13.41 -2.98
CA HIS A 446 -27.90 14.40 -2.63
C HIS A 446 -29.25 13.72 -2.37
N ASP A 447 -29.93 14.13 -1.31
CA ASP A 447 -31.30 13.71 -1.06
C ASP A 447 -32.24 14.24 -2.16
N ASP A 448 -33.30 13.48 -2.47
CA ASP A 448 -34.27 13.86 -3.49
C ASP A 448 -34.83 15.26 -3.29
N ILE A 449 -35.11 15.64 -2.04
CA ILE A 449 -35.63 16.98 -1.70
C ILE A 449 -34.64 18.07 -2.11
N PHE A 450 -33.35 17.84 -1.87
CA PHE A 450 -32.32 18.81 -2.27
C PHE A 450 -32.20 18.92 -3.78
N VAL A 451 -32.30 17.80 -4.52
CA VAL A 451 -32.34 17.80 -5.99
C VAL A 451 -33.57 18.56 -6.51
N VAL A 452 -34.74 18.32 -5.90
CA VAL A 452 -35.96 19.04 -6.26
C VAL A 452 -35.85 20.55 -5.99
N MET A 453 -35.21 20.95 -4.89
CA MET A 453 -34.91 22.36 -4.61
C MET A 453 -34.02 22.99 -5.68
N GLN A 454 -33.00 22.28 -6.13
CA GLN A 454 -32.10 22.74 -7.19
C GLN A 454 -32.85 22.87 -8.54
N ILE A 455 -33.68 21.87 -8.90
CA ILE A 455 -34.55 21.93 -10.09
C ILE A 455 -35.49 23.16 -10.02
N ARG A 456 -36.12 23.37 -8.86
CA ARG A 456 -36.98 24.54 -8.64
C ARG A 456 -36.23 25.87 -8.84
N SER A 457 -35.03 25.97 -8.29
CA SER A 457 -34.20 27.17 -8.45
C SER A 457 -33.88 27.42 -9.93
N ALA A 458 -33.44 26.39 -10.65
CA ALA A 458 -33.11 26.51 -12.07
C ALA A 458 -34.34 26.88 -12.95
N ILE A 459 -35.53 26.38 -12.60
CA ILE A 459 -36.78 26.81 -13.26
C ILE A 459 -37.05 28.30 -13.01
N LEU A 460 -36.89 28.77 -11.78
CA LEU A 460 -37.07 30.17 -11.42
C LEU A 460 -36.07 31.08 -12.14
N ASP A 461 -34.81 30.64 -12.28
CA ASP A 461 -33.79 31.38 -13.03
C ASP A 461 -34.17 31.50 -14.51
N CYS A 462 -34.64 30.39 -15.18
CA CYS A 462 -35.17 30.47 -16.52
C CYS A 462 -36.32 31.47 -16.68
N PHE A 463 -37.26 31.51 -15.72
CA PHE A 463 -38.36 32.44 -15.77
C PHE A 463 -37.94 33.88 -15.47
N ALA A 464 -36.94 34.09 -14.65
CA ALA A 464 -36.34 35.41 -14.39
C ALA A 464 -35.64 35.98 -15.63
N ASP A 465 -35.01 35.10 -16.43
CA ASP A 465 -34.37 35.43 -17.71
C ASP A 465 -35.38 35.73 -18.83
N GLY A 466 -36.70 35.68 -18.56
CA GLY A 466 -37.77 36.08 -19.48
C GLY A 466 -38.38 34.92 -20.26
N TYR A 467 -37.94 33.68 -20.02
CA TYR A 467 -38.56 32.52 -20.66
C TYR A 467 -39.98 32.25 -20.16
N THR A 468 -40.83 31.73 -21.02
CA THR A 468 -42.25 31.39 -20.71
C THR A 468 -42.43 29.90 -20.45
N SER A 469 -41.50 29.10 -20.89
CA SER A 469 -41.50 27.63 -20.71
C SER A 469 -40.14 27.15 -20.20
N ALA A 470 -40.17 26.10 -19.37
CA ALA A 470 -38.96 25.41 -18.90
C ALA A 470 -39.09 23.91 -19.19
N LEU A 471 -38.06 23.32 -19.81
CA LEU A 471 -37.91 21.90 -20.02
C LEU A 471 -36.91 21.33 -19.05
N VAL A 472 -37.34 20.44 -18.17
CA VAL A 472 -36.54 19.77 -17.15
C VAL A 472 -36.29 18.33 -17.59
N GLU A 473 -35.02 18.00 -17.80
CA GLU A 473 -34.60 16.60 -18.01
C GLU A 473 -34.03 16.09 -16.70
N CYS A 474 -34.55 15.04 -16.12
CA CYS A 474 -34.08 14.50 -14.84
C CYS A 474 -34.30 12.98 -14.73
N ASN A 475 -33.78 12.38 -13.64
CA ASN A 475 -34.05 10.98 -13.35
C ASN A 475 -35.56 10.72 -13.22
N GLU A 476 -36.02 9.55 -13.75
CA GLU A 476 -37.43 9.16 -13.71
C GLU A 476 -38.01 9.10 -12.29
N GLY A 477 -37.21 8.67 -11.30
CA GLY A 477 -37.62 8.63 -9.89
C GLY A 477 -37.91 10.03 -9.31
N ILE A 478 -37.03 11.00 -9.57
CA ILE A 478 -37.18 12.40 -9.14
C ILE A 478 -38.43 13.01 -9.80
N MET A 479 -38.60 12.82 -11.14
CA MET A 479 -39.80 13.30 -11.84
C MET A 479 -41.07 12.71 -11.22
N ARG A 480 -41.10 11.37 -11.03
CA ARG A 480 -42.27 10.69 -10.44
C ARG A 480 -42.62 11.24 -9.07
N LYS A 481 -41.63 11.49 -8.24
CA LYS A 481 -41.79 12.07 -6.89
C LYS A 481 -42.36 13.49 -6.95
N ILE A 482 -41.82 14.36 -7.80
CA ILE A 482 -42.36 15.72 -8.03
C ILE A 482 -43.82 15.69 -8.41
N LEU A 483 -44.19 14.84 -9.34
CA LEU A 483 -45.56 14.75 -9.87
C LEU A 483 -46.54 14.12 -8.88
N SER A 484 -46.17 12.97 -8.26
CA SER A 484 -47.04 12.24 -7.33
C SER A 484 -47.30 12.97 -6.03
N GLU A 485 -46.30 13.69 -5.52
CA GLU A 485 -46.42 14.47 -4.28
C GLU A 485 -46.89 15.91 -4.50
N GLY A 486 -47.07 16.32 -5.77
CA GLY A 486 -47.53 17.66 -6.13
C GLY A 486 -46.61 18.79 -5.60
N MET A 487 -45.30 18.53 -5.63
CA MET A 487 -44.30 19.40 -4.93
C MET A 487 -44.30 20.86 -5.39
N PHE A 488 -44.66 21.12 -6.66
CA PHE A 488 -44.74 22.50 -7.21
C PHE A 488 -46.17 23.00 -7.41
N SER A 489 -47.18 22.38 -6.77
CA SER A 489 -48.58 22.73 -6.93
C SER A 489 -48.90 24.19 -6.51
N ILE A 490 -48.20 24.72 -5.54
CA ILE A 490 -48.35 26.10 -5.10
C ILE A 490 -47.77 27.06 -6.16
N GLU A 491 -46.55 26.79 -6.65
CA GLU A 491 -45.91 27.61 -7.67
C GLU A 491 -46.74 27.69 -8.95
N VAL A 492 -47.27 26.57 -9.39
CA VAL A 492 -48.13 26.51 -10.59
C VAL A 492 -49.39 27.38 -10.42
N LYS A 493 -50.01 27.38 -9.25
CA LYS A 493 -51.19 28.19 -8.96
C LYS A 493 -50.89 29.67 -8.73
N THR A 494 -49.64 30.03 -8.44
CA THR A 494 -49.23 31.39 -8.07
C THR A 494 -48.24 31.97 -9.08
N ARG A 495 -46.95 31.73 -8.88
CA ARG A 495 -45.85 32.36 -9.64
C ARG A 495 -45.74 31.86 -11.08
N TRP A 496 -46.15 30.63 -11.35
CA TRP A 496 -46.00 29.99 -12.67
C TRP A 496 -47.34 29.91 -13.42
N ARG A 497 -48.37 30.68 -13.02
CA ARG A 497 -49.73 30.60 -13.61
C ARG A 497 -49.74 30.77 -15.12
N ASP A 498 -48.88 31.66 -15.64
CA ASP A 498 -48.76 31.94 -17.08
C ASP A 498 -47.49 31.31 -17.68
N LYS A 499 -46.87 30.37 -16.98
CA LYS A 499 -45.64 29.66 -17.38
C LYS A 499 -45.96 28.19 -17.56
N ARG A 500 -45.09 27.50 -18.30
CA ARG A 500 -45.22 26.05 -18.51
C ARG A 500 -43.92 25.33 -18.13
N VAL A 501 -44.03 24.20 -17.43
CA VAL A 501 -42.90 23.36 -17.05
C VAL A 501 -43.18 21.96 -17.61
N TYR A 502 -42.20 21.43 -18.31
CA TYR A 502 -42.24 20.10 -18.90
C TYR A 502 -41.13 19.25 -18.29
N PHE A 503 -41.45 18.00 -17.98
CA PHE A 503 -40.47 17.02 -17.49
C PHE A 503 -40.23 15.93 -18.52
N VAL A 504 -38.93 15.59 -18.71
CA VAL A 504 -38.51 14.48 -19.57
C VAL A 504 -37.75 13.47 -18.70
N PRO A 505 -38.28 12.27 -18.51
CA PRO A 505 -37.65 11.25 -17.69
C PRO A 505 -36.48 10.58 -18.40
N HIS A 506 -35.37 10.44 -17.70
CA HIS A 506 -34.20 9.68 -18.11
C HIS A 506 -33.89 8.56 -17.11
N LYS A 507 -34.03 7.30 -17.54
CA LYS A 507 -33.70 6.12 -16.69
C LYS A 507 -32.22 5.97 -16.41
N THR A 508 -31.35 6.52 -17.25
CA THR A 508 -29.91 6.42 -17.17
C THR A 508 -29.25 7.56 -16.40
N TYR A 509 -30.00 8.63 -16.12
CA TYR A 509 -29.49 9.74 -15.31
C TYR A 509 -29.31 9.29 -13.85
N LYS A 510 -28.22 9.74 -13.23
CA LYS A 510 -28.09 9.66 -11.76
C LYS A 510 -29.15 10.54 -11.11
N GLU A 511 -29.62 10.18 -9.94
CA GLU A 511 -30.68 10.91 -9.22
C GLU A 511 -30.38 12.39 -9.06
N GLN A 512 -29.14 12.76 -8.80
CA GLN A 512 -28.69 14.13 -8.63
C GLN A 512 -28.42 14.89 -9.95
N PHE A 513 -28.53 14.24 -11.11
CA PHE A 513 -28.26 14.88 -12.40
C PHE A 513 -29.54 15.34 -13.06
N PHE A 514 -29.59 16.61 -13.43
CA PHE A 514 -30.70 17.21 -14.17
C PHE A 514 -30.19 18.33 -15.09
N THR A 515 -31.00 18.69 -16.08
CA THR A 515 -30.80 19.91 -16.87
C THR A 515 -32.12 20.66 -16.95
N VAL A 516 -32.06 22.01 -17.01
CA VAL A 516 -33.19 22.87 -17.19
C VAL A 516 -32.90 23.82 -18.35
N ARG A 517 -33.80 23.86 -19.34
CA ARG A 517 -33.69 24.76 -20.50
C ARG A 517 -34.94 25.63 -20.58
N GLY A 518 -34.73 26.96 -20.69
CA GLY A 518 -35.79 27.91 -20.94
C GLY A 518 -36.11 28.02 -22.43
N ASP A 519 -37.40 28.29 -22.77
CA ASP A 519 -37.83 28.63 -24.12
C ASP A 519 -38.91 29.71 -24.07
N THR A 520 -38.96 30.54 -25.12
CA THR A 520 -39.97 31.59 -25.33
C THR A 520 -41.09 31.12 -26.22
N ALA A 521 -40.95 29.98 -26.91
CA ALA A 521 -41.94 29.43 -27.79
C ALA A 521 -43.13 28.80 -27.04
N THR A 522 -44.34 29.07 -27.51
CA THR A 522 -45.57 28.48 -26.99
C THR A 522 -45.73 27.01 -27.34
N VAL A 523 -45.01 26.52 -28.33
CA VAL A 523 -45.04 25.13 -28.79
C VAL A 523 -43.58 24.63 -28.86
N LEU A 524 -43.17 23.88 -27.86
CA LEU A 524 -41.90 23.15 -27.87
C LEU A 524 -42.04 21.87 -28.70
N HIS A 525 -41.03 21.52 -29.51
CA HIS A 525 -40.88 20.15 -29.98
C HIS A 525 -40.49 19.27 -28.80
N LEU A 526 -41.50 18.74 -28.11
CA LEU A 526 -41.32 17.91 -26.93
C LEU A 526 -41.00 16.46 -27.36
N PRO A 527 -40.07 15.81 -26.67
CA PRO A 527 -39.88 14.35 -26.79
C PRO A 527 -41.18 13.61 -26.43
N ASP A 528 -41.45 12.47 -27.06
CA ASP A 528 -42.68 11.66 -26.85
C ASP A 528 -42.94 11.27 -25.38
N LYS A 529 -41.94 11.34 -24.53
CA LYS A 529 -42.04 11.01 -23.10
C LYS A 529 -42.19 12.24 -22.19
N ALA A 530 -42.28 13.43 -22.75
CA ALA A 530 -42.41 14.64 -21.95
C ALA A 530 -43.78 14.68 -21.26
N GLN A 531 -43.78 15.04 -19.99
CA GLN A 531 -44.98 15.24 -19.18
C GLN A 531 -45.06 16.70 -18.75
N ILE A 532 -46.24 17.29 -18.88
CA ILE A 532 -46.47 18.66 -18.39
C ILE A 532 -46.69 18.64 -16.87
N LEU A 533 -46.10 19.61 -16.18
CA LEU A 533 -46.38 19.84 -14.77
C LEU A 533 -47.70 20.63 -14.66
N TYR A 534 -48.81 19.95 -14.47
CA TYR A 534 -50.16 20.48 -14.32
C TYR A 534 -50.67 21.42 -15.41
#